data_544e913078b876a870ba9332b0c20580
#
_entry.id   544e913078b876a870ba9332b0c20580
#
_cell.length_a   1.000
_cell.length_b   1.000
_cell.length_c   1.000
_cell.angle_alpha   90.00
_cell.angle_beta   90.00
_cell.angle_gamma   90.00
#
_symmetry.space_group_name_H-M   'P 1'
#
loop_
_entity.id
_entity.type
_entity.pdbx_description
1 polymer ?
#
loop_
_entity_poly.entity_id
_entity_poly.type
_entity_poly.pdbx_seq_one_letter_code
_entity_poly.pdbx_strand_id
1 'polypeptide(L)'
;HLVKPTLGKQSNNSYTQPVIIMPPQNTDVAPVTLAPISSRTQPLEDMYSPPLKKEGPGLPINISTRGPETSYTQVGILTRDNSREDLILPLMGRKSATNREKYQYYSMTNSAGNINTKLPISVKGKSCTSDLGCDEIFNGDTVFVEGYKDTFRATIYENVMYKYIPW
;
A
#
# COMPACT_ATOMS: atom_id res chain seq x y z
N HIS A 1 -69.33 13.51 -15.30
CA HIS A 1 -68.81 12.41 -14.46
C HIS A 1 -67.55 12.89 -13.78
N LEU A 2 -67.72 13.34 -12.54
CA LEU A 2 -66.58 13.72 -11.66
C LEU A 2 -65.97 12.50 -11.03
N VAL A 3 -64.69 12.24 -11.30
CA VAL A 3 -63.92 11.20 -10.59
C VAL A 3 -63.17 11.88 -9.46
N LYS A 4 -63.46 11.50 -8.20
CA LYS A 4 -62.76 11.94 -7.00
C LYS A 4 -61.39 11.33 -6.91
N PRO A 5 -60.31 12.08 -6.55
CA PRO A 5 -59.03 11.47 -6.21
C PRO A 5 -59.05 10.86 -4.81
N THR A 6 -58.68 9.63 -4.72
CA THR A 6 -58.48 8.90 -3.48
C THR A 6 -57.17 9.32 -2.80
N LEU A 7 -57.27 9.77 -1.55
CA LEU A 7 -56.15 10.18 -0.72
C LEU A 7 -55.37 8.94 -0.30
N GLY A 8 -54.10 8.82 -0.74
CA GLY A 8 -53.20 7.76 -0.33
C GLY A 8 -52.75 7.95 1.13
N LYS A 9 -52.90 6.91 1.91
CA LYS A 9 -52.45 6.81 3.31
C LYS A 9 -50.92 6.99 3.38
N GLN A 10 -50.46 8.02 4.10
CA GLN A 10 -49.08 8.13 4.54
C GLN A 10 -48.79 7.08 5.59
N SER A 11 -47.85 6.20 5.27
CA SER A 11 -47.22 5.26 6.22
C SER A 11 -46.17 6.02 7.03
N ASN A 12 -46.45 6.28 8.29
CA ASN A 12 -45.49 6.78 9.27
C ASN A 12 -44.53 5.69 9.63
N ASN A 13 -43.36 5.65 9.00
CA ASN A 13 -42.24 4.86 9.46
C ASN A 13 -41.57 5.59 10.64
N SER A 14 -42.02 5.23 11.85
CA SER A 14 -41.29 5.61 13.06
C SER A 14 -40.03 4.72 13.17
N TYR A 15 -38.91 5.30 12.88
CA TYR A 15 -37.60 4.66 13.17
C TYR A 15 -37.40 4.70 14.70
N THR A 16 -37.62 3.56 15.35
CA THR A 16 -37.20 3.35 16.74
C THR A 16 -35.70 3.27 16.79
N GLN A 17 -35.06 4.28 17.34
CA GLN A 17 -33.65 4.23 17.64
C GLN A 17 -33.39 3.19 18.73
N PRO A 18 -32.33 2.35 18.60
CA PRO A 18 -32.00 1.43 19.67
C PRO A 18 -31.51 2.21 20.89
N VAL A 19 -32.21 2.03 22.00
CA VAL A 19 -31.80 2.56 23.30
C VAL A 19 -30.56 1.77 23.74
N ILE A 20 -29.41 2.42 23.75
CA ILE A 20 -28.19 1.86 24.33
C ILE A 20 -28.35 1.94 25.84
N ILE A 21 -28.64 0.79 26.46
CA ILE A 21 -28.63 0.65 27.92
C ILE A 21 -27.15 0.57 28.31
N MET A 22 -26.63 1.67 28.85
CA MET A 22 -25.33 1.65 29.55
C MET A 22 -25.49 0.88 30.85
N PRO A 23 -24.59 -0.07 31.14
CA PRO A 23 -24.60 -0.71 32.45
C PRO A 23 -24.25 0.34 33.52
N PRO A 24 -24.82 0.24 34.75
CA PRO A 24 -24.54 1.19 35.81
C PRO A 24 -23.05 1.15 36.14
N GLN A 25 -22.42 2.31 36.09
CA GLN A 25 -21.06 2.47 36.58
C GLN A 25 -21.10 2.37 38.13
N ASN A 26 -20.61 1.26 38.66
CA ASN A 26 -20.32 1.16 40.08
C ASN A 26 -19.14 2.07 40.40
N THR A 27 -19.42 3.17 41.02
CA THR A 27 -18.44 4.18 41.50
C THR A 27 -17.87 3.87 42.89
N ASP A 28 -17.88 2.62 43.29
CA ASP A 28 -17.25 2.19 44.55
C ASP A 28 -16.15 1.15 44.27
N VAL A 29 -15.10 1.57 43.59
CA VAL A 29 -13.83 0.86 43.63
C VAL A 29 -12.88 1.74 44.46
N ALA A 30 -12.67 1.33 45.71
CA ALA A 30 -11.60 1.87 46.52
C ALA A 30 -10.27 1.79 45.75
N PRO A 31 -9.40 2.81 45.87
CA PRO A 31 -8.11 2.76 45.20
C PRO A 31 -7.32 1.57 45.73
N VAL A 32 -7.18 0.55 44.87
CA VAL A 32 -6.26 -0.56 45.17
C VAL A 32 -4.86 0.01 45.08
N THR A 33 -4.28 0.29 46.21
CA THR A 33 -2.87 0.62 46.34
C THR A 33 -2.10 -0.64 45.98
N LEU A 34 -1.69 -0.77 44.75
CA LEU A 34 -0.75 -1.81 44.32
C LEU A 34 0.57 -1.54 45.02
N ALA A 35 0.86 -2.35 46.04
CA ALA A 35 2.19 -2.41 46.58
C ALA A 35 3.20 -2.67 45.47
N PRO A 36 4.35 -1.99 45.46
CA PRO A 36 5.35 -2.25 44.44
C PRO A 36 5.80 -3.71 44.58
N ILE A 37 5.47 -4.53 43.56
CA ILE A 37 6.01 -5.87 43.46
C ILE A 37 7.49 -5.73 43.10
N SER A 38 8.28 -5.60 44.14
CA SER A 38 9.73 -5.67 44.07
C SER A 38 10.19 -7.13 44.08
N SER A 39 9.64 -7.93 43.19
CA SER A 39 10.23 -9.21 42.86
C SER A 39 10.76 -9.10 41.43
N ARG A 40 11.93 -8.53 41.31
CA ARG A 40 12.79 -8.62 40.16
C ARG A 40 13.31 -10.05 40.06
N THR A 41 12.45 -10.97 39.66
CA THR A 41 12.89 -12.13 38.94
C THR A 41 13.31 -11.62 37.58
N GLN A 42 14.61 -11.34 37.43
CA GLN A 42 15.18 -11.17 36.11
C GLN A 42 14.86 -12.47 35.37
N PRO A 43 14.13 -12.41 34.23
CA PRO A 43 14.03 -13.59 33.38
C PRO A 43 15.46 -14.01 33.08
N LEU A 44 15.74 -15.31 33.24
CA LEU A 44 17.00 -15.89 32.81
C LEU A 44 17.21 -15.43 31.37
N GLU A 45 18.20 -14.55 31.16
CA GLU A 45 18.53 -14.10 29.82
C GLU A 45 18.98 -15.35 29.05
N ASP A 46 18.10 -15.82 28.18
CA ASP A 46 18.44 -16.89 27.27
C ASP A 46 19.62 -16.38 26.41
N MET A 47 20.75 -17.09 26.48
CA MET A 47 22.00 -16.72 25.79
C MET A 47 21.79 -16.56 24.27
N TYR A 48 20.71 -17.08 23.73
CA TYR A 48 20.31 -17.03 22.33
C TYR A 48 19.19 -16.02 22.04
N SER A 49 18.65 -15.36 23.07
CA SER A 49 17.65 -14.32 22.85
C SER A 49 18.28 -13.09 22.22
N PRO A 50 17.66 -12.51 21.21
CA PRO A 50 18.13 -11.23 20.70
C PRO A 50 18.06 -10.17 21.82
N PRO A 51 19.03 -9.26 21.90
CA PRO A 51 19.11 -8.27 22.96
C PRO A 51 17.83 -7.43 22.98
N LEU A 52 17.15 -7.47 24.11
CA LEU A 52 15.97 -6.65 24.35
C LEU A 52 16.38 -5.18 24.42
N LYS A 53 15.56 -4.33 23.79
CA LYS A 53 15.72 -2.88 23.84
C LYS A 53 15.69 -2.41 25.29
N LYS A 54 16.83 -2.05 25.86
CA LYS A 54 16.88 -1.35 27.13
C LYS A 54 16.30 0.06 26.94
N GLU A 55 15.29 0.40 27.70
CA GLU A 55 14.78 1.75 27.77
C GLU A 55 15.83 2.63 28.48
N GLY A 56 16.72 3.22 27.71
CA GLY A 56 17.78 4.11 28.16
C GLY A 56 18.32 4.92 26.98
N PRO A 57 19.11 5.99 27.20
CA PRO A 57 19.70 6.79 26.15
C PRO A 57 20.82 6.06 25.41
N GLY A 58 20.59 4.79 25.08
CA GLY A 58 21.49 3.97 24.28
C GLY A 58 21.03 3.92 22.81
N LEU A 59 21.98 3.62 21.93
CA LEU A 59 21.67 3.38 20.53
C LEU A 59 20.68 2.23 20.42
N PRO A 60 19.57 2.39 19.68
CA PRO A 60 18.61 1.32 19.46
C PRO A 60 19.28 0.15 18.75
N ILE A 61 19.33 -1.01 19.39
CA ILE A 61 20.04 -2.21 18.88
C ILE A 61 19.28 -2.85 17.71
N ASN A 62 18.01 -2.58 17.57
CA ASN A 62 17.16 -3.16 16.53
C ASN A 62 16.62 -2.06 15.60
N ILE A 63 17.52 -1.43 14.87
CA ILE A 63 17.15 -0.53 13.78
C ILE A 63 16.86 -1.38 12.55
N SER A 64 15.70 -1.15 11.94
CA SER A 64 15.42 -1.74 10.64
C SER A 64 16.53 -1.33 9.66
N THR A 65 17.34 -2.29 9.23
CA THR A 65 18.40 -2.09 8.25
C THR A 65 17.90 -2.01 6.82
N ARG A 66 16.59 -2.22 6.62
CA ARG A 66 15.95 -1.95 5.33
C ARG A 66 15.97 -0.45 5.10
N GLY A 67 16.57 -0.04 4.00
CA GLY A 67 16.51 1.33 3.55
C GLY A 67 15.05 1.81 3.41
N PRO A 68 14.82 3.12 3.33
CA PRO A 68 13.47 3.65 3.19
C PRO A 68 12.81 3.00 1.98
N GLU A 69 11.61 2.46 2.18
CA GLU A 69 10.80 1.96 1.07
C GLU A 69 10.52 3.13 0.15
N THR A 70 11.08 3.08 -1.03
CA THR A 70 10.78 4.09 -2.05
C THR A 70 9.36 3.87 -2.55
N SER A 71 8.55 4.90 -2.53
CA SER A 71 7.21 4.87 -3.10
C SER A 71 7.30 4.68 -4.62
N TYR A 72 6.26 4.07 -5.20
CA TYR A 72 6.14 4.00 -6.65
C TYR A 72 5.91 5.40 -7.23
N THR A 73 6.65 5.69 -8.27
CA THR A 73 6.50 6.92 -9.05
C THR A 73 6.24 6.57 -10.51
N GLN A 74 5.58 7.46 -11.24
CA GLN A 74 5.43 7.27 -12.66
C GLN A 74 6.77 7.55 -13.35
N VAL A 75 7.35 6.50 -13.93
CA VAL A 75 8.67 6.57 -14.59
C VAL A 75 8.57 6.68 -16.11
N GLY A 76 7.40 6.42 -16.66
CA GLY A 76 7.19 6.47 -18.10
C GLY A 76 5.78 6.08 -18.51
N ILE A 77 5.65 5.76 -19.78
CA ILE A 77 4.42 5.26 -20.39
C ILE A 77 4.71 3.98 -21.19
N LEU A 78 3.68 3.18 -21.33
CA LEU A 78 3.65 1.98 -22.17
C LEU A 78 2.70 2.23 -23.33
N THR A 79 3.18 2.14 -24.56
CA THR A 79 2.39 2.28 -25.77
C THR A 79 2.24 0.92 -26.45
N ARG A 80 1.03 0.55 -26.83
CA ARG A 80 0.77 -0.71 -27.52
C ARG A 80 1.42 -0.70 -28.90
N ASP A 81 2.14 -1.76 -29.24
CA ASP A 81 2.93 -1.82 -30.47
C ASP A 81 2.11 -2.31 -31.69
N ASN A 82 1.06 -3.12 -31.48
CA ASN A 82 0.42 -3.90 -32.57
C ASN A 82 -1.08 -3.67 -32.77
N SER A 83 -1.69 -2.64 -32.20
CA SER A 83 -3.13 -2.50 -32.29
C SER A 83 -3.55 -1.27 -33.09
N ARG A 84 -4.75 -1.39 -33.68
CA ARG A 84 -5.41 -0.28 -34.36
C ARG A 84 -5.84 0.84 -33.41
N GLU A 85 -5.75 0.60 -32.11
CA GLU A 85 -6.07 1.56 -31.07
C GLU A 85 -4.80 1.90 -30.31
N ASP A 86 -4.47 3.18 -30.26
CA ASP A 86 -3.35 3.70 -29.49
C ASP A 86 -3.70 3.66 -28.00
N LEU A 87 -3.42 2.53 -27.36
CA LEU A 87 -3.59 2.38 -25.92
C LEU A 87 -2.30 2.79 -25.22
N ILE A 88 -2.40 3.80 -24.38
CA ILE A 88 -1.30 4.31 -23.57
C ILE A 88 -1.60 4.01 -22.11
N LEU A 89 -0.66 3.37 -21.43
CA LEU A 89 -0.76 3.01 -20.03
C LEU A 89 0.38 3.67 -19.23
N PRO A 90 0.13 4.11 -17.98
CA PRO A 90 1.20 4.61 -17.13
C PRO A 90 2.11 3.47 -16.67
N LEU A 91 3.41 3.70 -16.70
CA LEU A 91 4.41 2.80 -16.12
C LEU A 91 4.83 3.33 -14.76
N MET A 92 4.49 2.60 -13.71
CA MET A 92 4.86 2.90 -12.34
C MET A 92 6.07 2.06 -11.94
N GLY A 93 7.08 2.70 -11.36
CA GLY A 93 8.30 2.03 -10.97
C GLY A 93 8.85 2.49 -9.63
N ARG A 94 9.59 1.60 -8.97
CA ARG A 94 10.40 1.90 -7.81
C ARG A 94 11.64 1.02 -7.79
N LYS A 95 12.67 1.48 -7.10
CA LYS A 95 13.85 0.64 -6.84
C LYS A 95 13.48 -0.44 -5.83
N SER A 96 13.93 -1.68 -6.05
CA SER A 96 13.67 -2.77 -5.11
C SER A 96 14.36 -2.51 -3.77
N ALA A 97 13.67 -2.73 -2.68
CA ALA A 97 14.23 -2.63 -1.33
C ALA A 97 15.17 -3.82 -1.02
N THR A 98 14.94 -4.95 -1.67
CA THR A 98 15.69 -6.19 -1.43
C THR A 98 16.97 -6.26 -2.24
N ASN A 99 16.96 -5.73 -3.47
CA ASN A 99 18.10 -5.77 -4.39
C ASN A 99 18.35 -4.41 -5.01
N ARG A 100 19.55 -3.86 -4.80
CA ARG A 100 19.92 -2.51 -5.28
C ARG A 100 19.95 -2.35 -6.79
N GLU A 101 20.12 -3.46 -7.52
CA GLU A 101 20.22 -3.46 -8.98
C GLU A 101 18.90 -3.80 -9.67
N LYS A 102 17.84 -4.10 -8.90
CA LYS A 102 16.54 -4.48 -9.42
C LYS A 102 15.50 -3.41 -9.15
N TYR A 103 14.52 -3.42 -10.01
CA TYR A 103 13.39 -2.49 -9.95
C TYR A 103 12.08 -3.28 -9.93
N GLN A 104 11.10 -2.70 -9.30
CA GLN A 104 9.74 -3.22 -9.31
C GLN A 104 8.87 -2.29 -10.14
N TYR A 105 8.13 -2.85 -11.07
CA TYR A 105 7.25 -2.10 -11.95
C TYR A 105 5.86 -2.71 -12.00
N TYR A 106 4.87 -1.88 -12.21
CA TYR A 106 3.52 -2.27 -12.58
C TYR A 106 2.90 -1.21 -13.48
N SER A 107 1.82 -1.57 -14.15
CA SER A 107 1.00 -0.63 -14.88
C SER A 107 -0.39 -0.50 -14.26
N MET A 108 -1.19 0.42 -14.74
CA MET A 108 -2.59 0.58 -14.34
C MET A 108 -3.49 0.60 -15.56
N THR A 109 -4.72 0.10 -15.39
CA THR A 109 -5.73 0.25 -16.44
C THR A 109 -6.09 1.72 -16.60
N ASN A 110 -6.27 2.14 -17.84
CA ASN A 110 -6.90 3.42 -18.16
C ASN A 110 -8.36 3.17 -18.51
N SER A 111 -9.14 2.66 -17.55
CA SER A 111 -10.56 2.40 -17.77
C SER A 111 -11.38 3.64 -17.44
N ALA A 112 -12.32 3.98 -18.31
CA ALA A 112 -13.19 5.15 -18.19
C ALA A 112 -14.13 5.14 -16.95
N GLY A 113 -14.05 4.12 -16.12
CA GLY A 113 -14.90 3.91 -14.95
C GLY A 113 -14.27 4.26 -13.60
N ASN A 114 -13.23 5.08 -13.52
CA ASN A 114 -12.54 5.48 -12.27
C ASN A 114 -11.93 4.34 -11.44
N ILE A 115 -11.87 3.14 -11.95
CA ILE A 115 -11.23 2.00 -11.26
C ILE A 115 -9.85 1.77 -11.84
N ASN A 116 -8.84 2.26 -11.16
CA ASN A 116 -7.44 2.02 -11.50
C ASN A 116 -7.00 0.66 -10.94
N THR A 117 -7.03 -0.37 -11.78
CA THR A 117 -6.54 -1.70 -11.40
C THR A 117 -5.05 -1.82 -11.72
N LYS A 118 -4.27 -2.29 -10.75
CA LYS A 118 -2.87 -2.60 -10.96
C LYS A 118 -2.72 -3.82 -11.86
N LEU A 119 -1.92 -3.67 -12.90
CA LEU A 119 -1.62 -4.73 -13.87
C LEU A 119 -0.19 -5.21 -13.68
N PRO A 120 0.01 -6.51 -13.44
CA PRO A 120 1.35 -7.08 -13.44
C PRO A 120 1.98 -6.98 -14.82
N ILE A 121 3.27 -6.71 -14.83
CA ILE A 121 4.06 -6.65 -16.04
C ILE A 121 5.26 -7.60 -15.98
N SER A 122 5.66 -8.07 -17.13
CA SER A 122 6.85 -8.90 -17.27
C SER A 122 7.76 -8.42 -18.40
N VAL A 123 9.06 -8.50 -18.17
CA VAL A 123 10.10 -8.14 -19.12
C VAL A 123 11.04 -9.32 -19.30
N LYS A 124 11.27 -9.70 -20.55
CA LYS A 124 12.12 -10.85 -20.88
C LYS A 124 11.77 -12.13 -20.09
N GLY A 125 10.48 -12.37 -19.86
CA GLY A 125 9.97 -13.53 -19.12
C GLY A 125 10.13 -13.45 -17.60
N LYS A 126 10.60 -12.33 -17.04
CA LYS A 126 10.70 -12.11 -15.60
C LYS A 126 9.56 -11.20 -15.13
N SER A 127 8.86 -11.58 -14.07
CA SER A 127 7.84 -10.74 -13.45
C SER A 127 8.50 -9.55 -12.74
N CYS A 128 8.11 -8.34 -13.13
CA CYS A 128 8.59 -7.11 -12.50
C CYS A 128 7.81 -6.73 -11.24
N THR A 129 6.67 -7.39 -11.00
CA THR A 129 5.80 -7.11 -9.84
C THR A 129 6.18 -7.97 -8.62
N SER A 130 7.04 -8.98 -8.81
CA SER A 130 7.53 -9.83 -7.72
C SER A 130 8.49 -9.10 -6.78
N ASP A 131 8.73 -9.67 -5.59
CA ASP A 131 9.67 -9.12 -4.61
C ASP A 131 11.10 -9.04 -5.13
N LEU A 132 11.49 -9.97 -6.00
CA LEU A 132 12.79 -9.95 -6.65
C LEU A 132 12.92 -8.81 -7.67
N GLY A 133 11.81 -8.41 -8.27
CA GLY A 133 11.80 -7.42 -9.33
C GLY A 133 12.43 -7.89 -10.63
N CYS A 134 12.58 -6.98 -11.57
CA CYS A 134 13.25 -7.19 -12.85
C CYS A 134 14.40 -6.20 -13.07
N ASP A 135 15.08 -6.35 -14.18
CA ASP A 135 16.11 -5.41 -14.61
C ASP A 135 15.51 -4.03 -14.92
N GLU A 136 16.34 -3.01 -14.94
CA GLU A 136 15.91 -1.69 -15.34
C GLU A 136 15.33 -1.69 -16.76
N ILE A 137 14.19 -1.03 -16.92
CA ILE A 137 13.53 -0.88 -18.22
C ILE A 137 14.07 0.38 -18.90
N PHE A 138 14.58 0.24 -20.09
CA PHE A 138 15.07 1.34 -20.90
C PHE A 138 14.05 1.80 -21.93
N ASN A 139 14.30 2.98 -22.48
CA ASN A 139 13.48 3.52 -23.53
C ASN A 139 13.51 2.61 -24.77
N GLY A 140 12.34 2.22 -25.26
CA GLY A 140 12.20 1.30 -26.39
C GLY A 140 12.11 -0.19 -26.04
N ASP A 141 12.26 -0.56 -24.76
CA ASP A 141 12.12 -1.95 -24.33
C ASP A 141 10.68 -2.47 -24.50
N THR A 142 10.57 -3.76 -24.81
CA THR A 142 9.29 -4.42 -24.94
C THR A 142 8.86 -5.02 -23.61
N VAL A 143 7.68 -4.62 -23.14
CA VAL A 143 7.08 -5.02 -21.87
C VAL A 143 5.78 -5.77 -22.16
N PHE A 144 5.61 -6.93 -21.55
CA PHE A 144 4.36 -7.69 -21.63
C PHE A 144 3.46 -7.30 -20.45
N VAL A 145 2.22 -6.92 -20.73
CA VAL A 145 1.20 -6.57 -19.72
C VAL A 145 0.19 -7.70 -19.62
N GLU A 146 0.19 -8.41 -18.48
CA GLU A 146 -0.61 -9.62 -18.29
C GLU A 146 -2.11 -9.38 -18.42
N GLY A 147 -2.60 -8.24 -17.95
CA GLY A 147 -4.01 -7.90 -18.00
C GLY A 147 -4.56 -7.76 -19.43
N TYR A 148 -3.77 -7.28 -20.34
CA TYR A 148 -4.12 -7.13 -21.76
C TYR A 148 -3.63 -8.30 -22.62
N LYS A 149 -2.77 -9.16 -22.07
CA LYS A 149 -2.10 -10.26 -22.80
C LYS A 149 -1.41 -9.79 -24.09
N ASP A 150 -0.83 -8.61 -24.03
CA ASP A 150 -0.24 -7.94 -25.18
C ASP A 150 1.10 -7.30 -24.83
N THR A 151 1.87 -6.99 -25.85
CA THR A 151 3.18 -6.36 -25.71
C THR A 151 3.08 -4.85 -25.94
N PHE A 152 3.82 -4.13 -25.13
CA PHE A 152 3.87 -2.68 -25.15
C PHE A 152 5.32 -2.22 -25.27
N ARG A 153 5.53 -1.10 -25.90
CA ARG A 153 6.81 -0.43 -25.96
C ARG A 153 6.90 0.57 -24.83
N ALA A 154 7.98 0.50 -24.04
CA ALA A 154 8.22 1.42 -22.96
C ALA A 154 8.84 2.73 -23.46
N THR A 155 8.31 3.85 -23.00
CA THR A 155 8.92 5.17 -23.14
C THR A 155 9.19 5.70 -21.74
N ILE A 156 10.45 5.79 -21.37
CA ILE A 156 10.89 6.22 -20.04
C ILE A 156 11.12 7.72 -20.05
N TYR A 157 10.67 8.40 -19.00
CA TYR A 157 10.95 9.81 -18.82
C TYR A 157 12.42 10.01 -18.42
N GLU A 158 13.11 10.86 -19.15
CA GLU A 158 14.43 11.31 -18.77
C GLU A 158 14.29 12.32 -17.63
N ASN A 159 14.21 11.81 -16.41
CA ASN A 159 14.26 12.65 -15.22
C ASN A 159 15.70 13.11 -15.00
N VAL A 160 16.05 14.24 -15.54
CA VAL A 160 17.29 14.94 -15.16
C VAL A 160 17.09 15.52 -13.75
N MET A 161 17.12 14.65 -12.76
CA MET A 161 17.14 15.04 -11.35
C MET A 161 18.54 15.53 -11.04
N TYR A 162 18.75 16.82 -11.14
CA TYR A 162 19.94 17.45 -10.55
C TYR A 162 19.88 17.23 -9.04
N LYS A 163 20.59 16.24 -8.55
CA LYS A 163 20.82 16.10 -7.11
C LYS A 163 21.83 17.17 -6.72
N TYR A 164 21.34 18.20 -6.08
CA TYR A 164 22.21 19.12 -5.36
C TYR A 164 22.88 18.34 -4.23
N ILE A 165 24.19 18.17 -4.29
CA ILE A 165 24.99 17.62 -3.21
C ILE A 165 25.52 18.83 -2.45
N PRO A 166 24.99 19.17 -1.26
CA PRO A 166 25.59 20.21 -0.43
C PRO A 166 26.97 19.74 0.03
N TRP A 167 27.95 20.56 -0.18
CA TRP A 167 29.33 20.39 0.31
C TRP A 167 29.38 20.68 1.79
#